data_896f7ac91d0a6026dd5e82d0590c9493
#
_entry.id   896f7ac91d0a6026dd5e82d0590c9493
#
_cell.length_a   1.000
_cell.length_b   1.000
_cell.length_c   1.000
_cell.angle_alpha   90.00
_cell.angle_beta   90.00
_cell.angle_gamma   90.00
#
_symmetry.space_group_name_H-M   'P 1'
#
loop_
_entity.id
_entity.type
_entity.pdbx_description
1 polymer ?
#
loop_
_entity_poly.entity_id
_entity_poly.type
_entity_poly.pdbx_seq_one_letter_code
_entity_poly.pdbx_strand_id
1 'polypeptide(L)'
;MRWLVLCSIFCLSVLSAEILSYSELLKAPKGLAKDYYIYRYASEKNPNKAELKELQKLIFRNSGKIKKLFESKVGVLKLPPECEGDIYAATPACQKDLLSKQYLESLSKEQRERLAQYFKGRDNDLYTLSMAMNSTDPLGYINASGNIWAYYRYLGASVNLANELRKIRPSRAMWASLSKSNRFLNLLSEAVVKGENAALKSWLLELNPSEPQGMAAFWAGLNALLSGDEKKAELFFEQAAKTPASASGRDQALFWHYLLSKSQTSLKTLSNSKDINMYSLYAKEITGNNKLEVIVPQPVQVGLKGYDISDPFTWQRTKDEAAKLKGKELANYALKFYTKTTQGEFSYLMQRAYKGARHYFPTPFMEFIGTNDISRQALILAIARQESRFVPSAVSVSYALGMMQFMPFVANDIGKKKLGIPGFKEDDMFKPRVAYEFANYHLNYLEKYLKNPIFVAYAYNGGLGFTRRMITGGKLFNANTSKYARFEPFISMELVPYAESREYAKKVLANYVIYSSILGSNIKISKFFEKLAIPGGAESFR
;
A
#
# COMPACT_ATOMS: atom_id res chain seq x y z
N MET A 1 35.43 38.80 52.50
CA MET A 1 35.07 37.41 52.17
C MET A 1 34.24 37.40 50.88
N ARG A 2 34.85 37.09 49.78
CA ARG A 2 34.18 36.99 48.44
C ARG A 2 33.76 35.54 48.21
N TRP A 3 32.46 35.32 48.03
CA TRP A 3 31.93 34.04 47.64
C TRP A 3 31.89 33.99 46.09
N LEU A 4 32.70 33.13 45.51
CA LEU A 4 32.65 32.77 44.10
C LEU A 4 31.53 31.74 43.93
N VAL A 5 30.47 32.13 43.22
CA VAL A 5 29.45 31.22 42.73
C VAL A 5 29.93 30.66 41.37
N LEU A 6 30.35 29.42 41.36
CA LEU A 6 30.63 28.67 40.15
C LEU A 6 29.28 28.29 39.50
N CYS A 7 28.89 29.00 38.44
CA CYS A 7 27.87 28.56 37.50
C CYS A 7 28.45 27.44 36.63
N SER A 8 28.14 26.22 36.97
CA SER A 8 28.33 25.06 36.06
C SER A 8 27.32 25.17 34.92
N ILE A 9 27.79 25.68 33.79
CA ILE A 9 27.06 25.62 32.52
C ILE A 9 27.04 24.15 32.09
N PHE A 10 25.93 23.49 32.38
CA PHE A 10 25.60 22.23 31.74
C PHE A 10 25.33 22.53 30.25
N CYS A 11 26.35 22.42 29.43
CA CYS A 11 26.16 22.28 27.98
C CYS A 11 25.39 20.98 27.74
N LEU A 12 24.09 21.07 27.69
CA LEU A 12 23.26 20.09 26.99
C LEU A 12 23.69 20.15 25.52
N SER A 13 24.64 19.29 25.14
CA SER A 13 24.89 18.98 23.75
C SER A 13 23.58 18.44 23.17
N VAL A 14 22.87 19.28 22.46
CA VAL A 14 21.80 18.88 21.56
C VAL A 14 22.49 17.95 20.55
N LEU A 15 22.44 16.66 20.80
CA LEU A 15 22.82 15.62 19.82
C LEU A 15 21.92 15.81 18.61
N SER A 16 22.43 16.60 17.66
CA SER A 16 21.86 16.69 16.34
C SER A 16 21.90 15.28 15.75
N ALA A 17 20.78 14.76 15.30
CA ALA A 17 20.75 13.50 14.54
C ALA A 17 21.68 13.67 13.33
N GLU A 18 22.93 13.28 13.49
CA GLU A 18 23.91 13.22 12.40
C GLU A 18 23.52 12.08 11.49
N ILE A 19 23.79 12.27 10.20
CA ILE A 19 23.73 11.16 9.25
C ILE A 19 24.64 10.07 9.80
N LEU A 20 24.11 8.87 9.97
CA LEU A 20 24.89 7.74 10.51
C LEU A 20 26.21 7.58 9.78
N SER A 21 27.26 7.36 10.56
CA SER A 21 28.58 7.03 10.03
C SER A 21 28.59 5.69 9.29
N TYR A 22 29.58 5.45 8.48
CA TYR A 22 29.77 4.18 7.81
C TYR A 22 29.78 2.99 8.79
N SER A 23 30.50 3.13 9.91
CA SER A 23 30.58 2.07 10.93
C SER A 23 29.25 1.78 11.64
N GLU A 24 28.41 2.78 11.85
CA GLU A 24 27.05 2.61 12.39
C GLU A 24 26.14 1.94 11.38
N LEU A 25 26.24 2.32 10.11
CA LEU A 25 25.48 1.68 9.03
C LEU A 25 25.81 0.19 8.89
N LEU A 26 27.07 -0.21 9.06
CA LEU A 26 27.43 -1.63 9.03
C LEU A 26 26.71 -2.43 10.13
N LYS A 27 26.57 -1.86 11.33
CA LYS A 27 25.98 -2.51 12.52
C LYS A 27 24.45 -2.42 12.57
N ALA A 28 23.84 -1.47 11.87
CA ALA A 28 22.40 -1.25 11.91
C ALA A 28 21.60 -2.47 11.43
N PRO A 29 20.43 -2.78 12.01
CA PRO A 29 19.60 -3.90 11.59
C PRO A 29 19.09 -3.69 10.15
N LYS A 30 19.03 -4.79 9.38
CA LYS A 30 18.61 -4.78 7.98
C LYS A 30 17.13 -4.42 7.86
N GLY A 31 16.78 -3.45 7.03
CA GLY A 31 15.40 -3.02 6.82
C GLY A 31 15.30 -1.65 6.15
N LEU A 32 14.08 -1.14 5.99
CA LEU A 32 13.84 0.15 5.31
C LEU A 32 14.50 1.34 6.02
N ALA A 33 14.58 1.31 7.34
CA ALA A 33 15.30 2.33 8.09
C ALA A 33 16.79 2.37 7.69
N LYS A 34 17.45 1.21 7.62
CA LYS A 34 18.85 1.12 7.17
C LYS A 34 18.99 1.61 5.72
N ASP A 35 18.08 1.22 4.82
CA ASP A 35 18.09 1.66 3.42
C ASP A 35 17.98 3.19 3.32
N TYR A 36 17.14 3.81 4.15
CA TYR A 36 16.99 5.27 4.21
C TYR A 36 18.31 5.96 4.60
N TYR A 37 18.99 5.49 5.66
CA TYR A 37 20.25 6.08 6.09
C TYR A 37 21.40 5.75 5.14
N ILE A 38 21.43 4.57 4.50
CA ILE A 38 22.38 4.27 3.43
C ILE A 38 22.17 5.24 2.25
N TYR A 39 20.92 5.47 1.87
CA TYR A 39 20.60 6.43 0.80
C TYR A 39 21.09 7.84 1.14
N ARG A 40 20.85 8.32 2.37
CA ARG A 40 21.34 9.62 2.85
C ARG A 40 22.85 9.68 2.87
N TYR A 41 23.52 8.69 3.46
CA TYR A 41 24.97 8.61 3.50
C TYR A 41 25.57 8.70 2.10
N ALA A 42 25.08 7.89 1.17
CA ALA A 42 25.54 7.88 -0.21
C ALA A 42 25.26 9.19 -0.97
N SER A 43 24.21 9.94 -0.60
CA SER A 43 23.82 11.20 -1.26
C SER A 43 24.54 12.43 -0.67
N GLU A 44 24.76 12.45 0.66
CA GLU A 44 25.11 13.69 1.40
C GLU A 44 26.56 13.69 1.92
N LYS A 45 27.20 12.53 2.15
CA LYS A 45 28.55 12.42 2.73
C LYS A 45 29.67 12.17 1.72
N ASN A 46 29.35 12.00 0.43
CA ASN A 46 30.30 11.73 -0.66
C ASN A 46 31.30 10.60 -0.34
N PRO A 47 30.82 9.38 0.04
CA PRO A 47 31.67 8.27 0.41
C PRO A 47 32.53 7.74 -0.75
N ASN A 48 33.61 7.05 -0.41
CA ASN A 48 34.46 6.41 -1.42
C ASN A 48 33.77 5.19 -2.07
N LYS A 49 34.30 4.75 -3.22
CA LYS A 49 33.70 3.66 -4.00
C LYS A 49 33.72 2.31 -3.28
N ALA A 50 34.69 2.06 -2.40
CA ALA A 50 34.79 0.82 -1.64
C ALA A 50 33.66 0.73 -0.59
N GLU A 51 33.47 1.79 0.20
CA GLU A 51 32.36 1.90 1.16
C GLU A 51 31.01 1.72 0.47
N LEU A 52 30.80 2.37 -0.68
CA LEU A 52 29.54 2.24 -1.43
C LEU A 52 29.30 0.81 -1.90
N LYS A 53 30.32 0.09 -2.40
CA LYS A 53 30.17 -1.31 -2.82
C LYS A 53 29.80 -2.22 -1.65
N GLU A 54 30.31 -1.94 -0.47
CA GLU A 54 29.99 -2.72 0.72
C GLU A 54 28.58 -2.43 1.21
N LEU A 55 28.19 -1.15 1.29
CA LEU A 55 26.83 -0.75 1.63
C LEU A 55 25.79 -1.27 0.64
N GLN A 56 26.13 -1.38 -0.66
CA GLN A 56 25.24 -1.93 -1.68
C GLN A 56 24.77 -3.35 -1.37
N LYS A 57 25.66 -4.18 -0.81
CA LYS A 57 25.34 -5.56 -0.39
C LYS A 57 24.40 -5.62 0.82
N LEU A 58 24.36 -4.56 1.61
CA LEU A 58 23.54 -4.46 2.82
C LEU A 58 22.15 -3.90 2.58
N ILE A 59 21.87 -3.38 1.38
CA ILE A 59 20.55 -2.85 1.02
C ILE A 59 19.51 -3.94 1.18
N PHE A 60 18.46 -3.64 1.95
CA PHE A 60 17.32 -4.54 2.17
C PHE A 60 16.41 -4.61 0.94
N ARG A 61 16.09 -3.44 0.35
CA ARG A 61 15.22 -3.33 -0.82
C ARG A 61 15.91 -2.57 -1.95
N ASN A 62 16.66 -3.28 -2.76
CA ASN A 62 17.37 -2.70 -3.90
C ASN A 62 16.40 -2.35 -5.05
N SER A 63 15.64 -1.25 -4.90
CA SER A 63 14.66 -0.79 -5.89
C SER A 63 14.47 0.73 -5.82
N GLY A 64 13.83 1.31 -6.85
CA GLY A 64 13.51 2.73 -6.87
C GLY A 64 14.74 3.64 -6.82
N LYS A 65 14.69 4.68 -5.97
CA LYS A 65 15.74 5.72 -5.94
C LYS A 65 17.10 5.23 -5.43
N ILE A 66 17.13 4.31 -4.45
CA ILE A 66 18.39 3.78 -3.94
C ILE A 66 19.10 2.93 -4.99
N LYS A 67 18.36 2.09 -5.73
CA LYS A 67 18.92 1.31 -6.84
C LYS A 67 19.54 2.24 -7.88
N LYS A 68 18.81 3.25 -8.34
CA LYS A 68 19.32 4.22 -9.33
C LYS A 68 20.57 4.95 -8.86
N LEU A 69 20.59 5.37 -7.57
CA LEU A 69 21.74 6.05 -6.98
C LEU A 69 22.99 5.15 -6.98
N PHE A 70 22.83 3.90 -6.53
CA PHE A 70 23.96 2.99 -6.44
C PHE A 70 24.43 2.52 -7.83
N GLU A 71 23.54 2.23 -8.77
CA GLU A 71 23.89 1.93 -10.16
C GLU A 71 24.69 3.05 -10.81
N SER A 72 24.35 4.32 -10.53
CA SER A 72 25.10 5.46 -11.06
C SER A 72 26.47 5.66 -10.42
N LYS A 73 26.65 5.31 -9.14
CA LYS A 73 27.90 5.53 -8.39
C LYS A 73 28.88 4.34 -8.44
N VAL A 74 28.38 3.11 -8.42
CA VAL A 74 29.22 1.92 -8.31
C VAL A 74 28.94 0.85 -9.36
N GLY A 75 27.92 1.03 -10.18
CA GLY A 75 27.49 0.11 -11.22
C GLY A 75 26.40 -0.87 -10.78
N VAL A 76 25.92 -1.66 -11.73
CA VAL A 76 24.90 -2.68 -11.52
C VAL A 76 25.48 -3.79 -10.67
N LEU A 77 24.75 -4.24 -9.63
CA LEU A 77 25.08 -5.46 -8.92
C LEU A 77 25.04 -6.61 -9.91
N LYS A 78 26.18 -7.24 -10.16
CA LYS A 78 26.19 -8.54 -10.85
C LYS A 78 25.47 -9.57 -9.99
N LEU A 79 24.94 -10.60 -10.62
CA LEU A 79 24.47 -11.79 -9.90
C LEU A 79 25.59 -12.25 -8.95
N PRO A 80 25.23 -12.67 -7.72
CA PRO A 80 26.22 -13.24 -6.81
C PRO A 80 27.00 -14.35 -7.53
N PRO A 81 28.31 -14.50 -7.28
CA PRO A 81 29.11 -15.56 -7.90
C PRO A 81 28.51 -16.97 -7.74
N GLU A 82 27.78 -17.19 -6.64
CA GLU A 82 27.03 -18.44 -6.42
C GLU A 82 25.85 -18.67 -7.36
N CYS A 83 25.46 -17.66 -8.13
CA CYS A 83 24.48 -17.78 -9.21
C CYS A 83 25.16 -17.97 -10.59
N GLU A 84 26.51 -17.99 -10.66
CA GLU A 84 27.25 -18.30 -11.87
C GLU A 84 27.63 -19.78 -11.83
N GLY A 85 27.16 -20.59 -12.77
CA GLY A 85 27.56 -21.99 -12.88
C GLY A 85 26.42 -22.99 -12.95
N ASP A 86 26.62 -24.15 -12.35
CA ASP A 86 25.68 -25.27 -12.42
C ASP A 86 24.38 -24.98 -11.65
N ILE A 87 23.26 -25.04 -12.36
CA ILE A 87 21.92 -24.84 -11.79
C ILE A 87 21.61 -25.82 -10.64
N TYR A 88 22.19 -27.00 -10.63
CA TYR A 88 21.98 -27.99 -9.58
C TYR A 88 22.68 -27.63 -8.27
N ALA A 89 23.80 -26.91 -8.36
CA ALA A 89 24.56 -26.42 -7.20
C ALA A 89 24.10 -25.03 -6.71
N ALA A 90 23.33 -24.31 -7.51
CA ALA A 90 22.87 -22.96 -7.23
C ALA A 90 21.84 -22.92 -6.09
N THR A 91 21.80 -21.81 -5.35
CA THR A 91 20.75 -21.59 -4.34
C THR A 91 19.35 -21.52 -4.97
N PRO A 92 18.25 -21.80 -4.23
CA PRO A 92 16.89 -21.73 -4.79
C PRO A 92 16.55 -20.39 -5.44
N ALA A 93 17.08 -19.28 -4.93
CA ALA A 93 16.90 -17.96 -5.52
C ALA A 93 17.61 -17.85 -6.87
N CYS A 94 18.89 -18.28 -6.92
CA CYS A 94 19.66 -18.31 -8.15
C CYS A 94 19.06 -19.26 -9.21
N GLN A 95 18.53 -20.41 -8.78
CA GLN A 95 17.84 -21.33 -9.69
C GLN A 95 16.67 -20.68 -10.40
N LYS A 96 15.87 -19.84 -9.69
CA LYS A 96 14.78 -19.08 -10.31
C LYS A 96 15.26 -18.00 -11.29
N ASP A 97 16.41 -17.40 -11.03
CA ASP A 97 16.98 -16.41 -11.95
C ASP A 97 17.63 -17.06 -13.17
N LEU A 98 18.31 -18.18 -13.01
CA LEU A 98 18.95 -18.94 -14.09
C LEU A 98 17.94 -19.60 -15.03
N LEU A 99 16.87 -20.23 -14.49
CA LEU A 99 15.91 -20.96 -15.30
C LEU A 99 15.04 -20.00 -16.11
N SER A 100 15.38 -19.82 -17.37
CA SER A 100 14.64 -19.05 -18.35
C SER A 100 14.19 -19.95 -19.51
N LYS A 101 13.25 -19.44 -20.32
CA LYS A 101 12.86 -20.10 -21.56
C LYS A 101 14.08 -20.34 -22.46
N GLN A 102 14.92 -19.31 -22.65
CA GLN A 102 16.13 -19.39 -23.46
C GLN A 102 17.13 -20.44 -22.93
N TYR A 103 17.33 -20.48 -21.59
CA TYR A 103 18.16 -21.52 -20.99
C TYR A 103 17.63 -22.91 -21.28
N LEU A 104 16.33 -23.15 -21.11
CA LEU A 104 15.72 -24.45 -21.39
C LEU A 104 15.75 -24.82 -22.89
N GLU A 105 15.64 -23.84 -23.79
CA GLU A 105 15.78 -24.05 -25.23
C GLU A 105 17.21 -24.43 -25.63
N SER A 106 18.24 -24.01 -24.87
CA SER A 106 19.63 -24.39 -25.11
C SER A 106 19.98 -25.83 -24.67
N LEU A 107 19.12 -26.49 -23.91
CA LEU A 107 19.32 -27.84 -23.40
C LEU A 107 18.75 -28.91 -24.36
N SER A 108 19.36 -30.11 -24.37
CA SER A 108 18.76 -31.28 -25.02
C SER A 108 17.46 -31.69 -24.30
N LYS A 109 16.65 -32.51 -24.96
CA LYS A 109 15.42 -33.06 -24.37
C LYS A 109 15.72 -33.83 -23.09
N GLU A 110 16.73 -34.67 -23.09
CA GLU A 110 17.17 -35.48 -21.94
C GLU A 110 17.65 -34.62 -20.80
N GLN A 111 18.36 -33.51 -21.08
CA GLN A 111 18.78 -32.56 -20.08
C GLN A 111 17.59 -31.83 -19.44
N ARG A 112 16.59 -31.41 -20.24
CA ARG A 112 15.35 -30.81 -19.73
C ARG A 112 14.54 -31.76 -18.86
N GLU A 113 14.44 -33.03 -19.25
CA GLU A 113 13.75 -34.09 -18.50
C GLU A 113 14.43 -34.33 -17.16
N ARG A 114 15.78 -34.41 -17.14
CA ARG A 114 16.57 -34.54 -15.92
C ARG A 114 16.36 -33.34 -14.99
N LEU A 115 16.33 -32.14 -15.55
CA LEU A 115 16.12 -30.90 -14.80
C LEU A 115 14.69 -30.85 -14.20
N ALA A 116 13.68 -31.25 -14.96
CA ALA A 116 12.32 -31.35 -14.46
C ALA A 116 12.22 -32.38 -13.32
N GLN A 117 12.87 -33.55 -13.46
CA GLN A 117 12.89 -34.55 -12.39
C GLN A 117 13.62 -34.04 -11.13
N TYR A 118 14.69 -33.25 -11.29
CA TYR A 118 15.39 -32.63 -10.18
C TYR A 118 14.49 -31.67 -9.37
N PHE A 119 13.67 -30.85 -10.04
CA PHE A 119 12.77 -29.90 -9.37
C PHE A 119 11.46 -30.51 -8.87
N LYS A 120 11.13 -31.74 -9.28
CA LYS A 120 9.92 -32.44 -8.83
C LYS A 120 9.90 -32.56 -7.30
N GLY A 121 8.87 -31.98 -6.67
CA GLY A 121 8.73 -31.93 -5.20
C GLY A 121 9.65 -30.95 -4.48
N ARG A 122 10.57 -30.26 -5.18
CA ARG A 122 11.47 -29.26 -4.62
C ARG A 122 10.99 -27.82 -4.86
N ASP A 123 10.64 -27.51 -6.11
CA ASP A 123 10.12 -26.21 -6.52
C ASP A 123 9.11 -26.39 -7.67
N ASN A 124 7.84 -26.11 -7.38
CA ASN A 124 6.76 -26.29 -8.33
C ASN A 124 6.83 -25.32 -9.52
N ASP A 125 7.41 -24.13 -9.34
CA ASP A 125 7.54 -23.14 -10.41
C ASP A 125 8.55 -23.63 -11.45
N LEU A 126 9.73 -24.03 -10.99
CA LEU A 126 10.83 -24.54 -11.83
C LEU A 126 10.46 -25.89 -12.46
N TYR A 127 9.80 -26.76 -11.72
CA TYR A 127 9.27 -28.03 -12.23
C TYR A 127 8.29 -27.79 -13.39
N THR A 128 7.29 -26.92 -13.18
CA THR A 128 6.25 -26.65 -14.18
C THR A 128 6.85 -26.08 -15.46
N LEU A 129 7.78 -25.13 -15.37
CA LEU A 129 8.41 -24.55 -16.55
C LEU A 129 9.25 -25.59 -17.30
N SER A 130 10.04 -26.41 -16.58
CA SER A 130 10.86 -27.46 -17.18
C SER A 130 10.00 -28.52 -17.87
N MET A 131 8.90 -28.94 -17.24
CA MET A 131 7.95 -29.90 -17.84
C MET A 131 7.25 -29.32 -19.05
N ALA A 132 6.84 -28.05 -19.00
CA ALA A 132 6.21 -27.39 -20.13
C ALA A 132 7.11 -27.41 -21.38
N MET A 133 8.41 -27.16 -21.21
CA MET A 133 9.38 -27.17 -22.32
C MET A 133 9.67 -28.54 -22.91
N ASN A 134 9.18 -29.62 -22.28
CA ASN A 134 9.18 -30.97 -22.82
C ASN A 134 7.83 -31.36 -23.46
N SER A 135 6.82 -30.48 -23.33
CA SER A 135 5.50 -30.70 -23.94
C SER A 135 5.48 -30.21 -25.39
N THR A 136 4.61 -30.80 -26.20
CA THR A 136 4.29 -30.33 -27.58
C THR A 136 3.52 -29.01 -27.54
N ASP A 137 2.82 -28.69 -26.43
CA ASP A 137 2.14 -27.43 -26.18
C ASP A 137 2.55 -26.87 -24.81
N PRO A 138 3.69 -26.17 -24.74
CA PRO A 138 4.20 -25.63 -23.47
C PRO A 138 3.22 -24.65 -22.79
N LEU A 139 2.58 -23.80 -23.57
CA LEU A 139 1.68 -22.78 -23.01
C LEU A 139 0.37 -23.39 -22.53
N GLY A 140 -0.17 -24.37 -23.24
CA GLY A 140 -1.33 -25.15 -22.80
C GLY A 140 -1.05 -25.92 -21.51
N TYR A 141 0.13 -26.55 -21.40
CA TYR A 141 0.56 -27.21 -20.17
C TYR A 141 0.61 -26.26 -18.97
N ILE A 142 1.26 -25.09 -19.14
CA ILE A 142 1.34 -24.06 -18.09
C ILE A 142 -0.06 -23.55 -17.73
N ASN A 143 -0.91 -23.31 -18.73
CA ASN A 143 -2.29 -22.87 -18.52
C ASN A 143 -3.11 -23.88 -17.71
N ALA A 144 -3.00 -25.15 -18.04
CA ALA A 144 -3.67 -26.24 -17.31
C ALA A 144 -3.18 -26.35 -15.86
N SER A 145 -1.88 -26.16 -15.62
CA SER A 145 -1.27 -26.20 -14.28
C SER A 145 -1.69 -25.03 -13.38
N GLY A 146 -2.07 -23.89 -13.96
CA GLY A 146 -2.34 -22.65 -13.23
C GLY A 146 -1.10 -21.99 -12.63
N ASN A 147 0.12 -22.38 -13.04
CA ASN A 147 1.35 -21.81 -12.50
C ASN A 147 1.66 -20.44 -13.12
N ILE A 148 1.35 -19.39 -12.37
CA ILE A 148 1.49 -18.00 -12.84
C ILE A 148 2.96 -17.56 -13.00
N TRP A 149 3.88 -18.11 -12.20
CA TRP A 149 5.30 -17.80 -12.34
C TRP A 149 5.84 -18.37 -13.65
N ALA A 150 5.57 -19.65 -13.94
CA ALA A 150 5.96 -20.29 -15.18
C ALA A 150 5.32 -19.59 -16.40
N TYR A 151 4.07 -19.14 -16.28
CA TYR A 151 3.36 -18.40 -17.32
C TYR A 151 4.10 -17.12 -17.72
N TYR A 152 4.43 -16.26 -16.74
CA TYR A 152 5.16 -15.02 -17.01
C TYR A 152 6.60 -15.27 -17.44
N ARG A 153 7.23 -16.30 -16.92
CA ARG A 153 8.61 -16.65 -17.27
C ARG A 153 8.71 -17.17 -18.70
N TYR A 154 7.73 -17.95 -19.12
CA TYR A 154 7.63 -18.44 -20.50
C TYR A 154 7.33 -17.33 -21.51
N LEU A 155 6.38 -16.45 -21.21
CA LEU A 155 5.99 -15.36 -22.10
C LEU A 155 7.05 -14.25 -22.24
N GLY A 156 7.81 -14.00 -21.17
CA GLY A 156 8.77 -12.89 -21.13
C GLY A 156 8.15 -11.53 -20.78
N ALA A 157 9.00 -10.51 -20.67
CA ALA A 157 8.61 -9.19 -20.17
C ALA A 157 7.89 -8.31 -21.21
N SER A 158 8.16 -8.51 -22.51
CA SER A 158 7.73 -7.63 -23.62
C SER A 158 6.49 -8.11 -24.37
N VAL A 159 5.86 -9.18 -23.90
CA VAL A 159 4.73 -9.80 -24.59
C VAL A 159 3.45 -8.97 -24.45
N ASN A 160 2.67 -8.87 -25.53
CA ASN A 160 1.29 -8.39 -25.49
C ASN A 160 0.39 -9.46 -24.89
N LEU A 161 0.17 -9.35 -23.58
CA LEU A 161 -0.58 -10.34 -22.81
C LEU A 161 -2.01 -10.57 -23.35
N ALA A 162 -2.68 -9.52 -23.86
CA ALA A 162 -4.04 -9.66 -24.41
C ALA A 162 -4.07 -10.63 -25.61
N ASN A 163 -3.06 -10.57 -26.47
CA ASN A 163 -2.96 -11.48 -27.62
C ASN A 163 -2.74 -12.94 -27.16
N GLU A 164 -1.90 -13.14 -26.16
CA GLU A 164 -1.64 -14.48 -25.63
C GLU A 164 -2.87 -15.08 -24.92
N LEU A 165 -3.62 -14.26 -24.19
CA LEU A 165 -4.86 -14.65 -23.53
C LEU A 165 -5.99 -14.98 -24.54
N ARG A 166 -5.95 -14.39 -25.75
CA ARG A 166 -6.86 -14.75 -26.83
C ARG A 166 -6.49 -16.07 -27.49
N LYS A 167 -5.19 -16.33 -27.68
CA LYS A 167 -4.71 -17.60 -28.27
C LYS A 167 -5.07 -18.78 -27.39
N ILE A 168 -4.85 -18.65 -26.10
CA ILE A 168 -5.15 -19.70 -25.13
C ILE A 168 -5.95 -19.08 -23.99
N ARG A 169 -7.26 -19.39 -23.96
CA ARG A 169 -8.15 -18.92 -22.91
C ARG A 169 -7.72 -19.49 -21.56
N PRO A 170 -7.60 -18.65 -20.50
CA PRO A 170 -7.16 -19.13 -19.20
C PRO A 170 -8.06 -20.26 -18.66
N SER A 171 -7.44 -21.36 -18.24
CA SER A 171 -8.12 -22.43 -17.52
C SER A 171 -8.67 -21.93 -16.18
N ARG A 172 -9.54 -22.71 -15.53
CA ARG A 172 -10.03 -22.39 -14.18
C ARG A 172 -8.88 -22.22 -13.17
N ALA A 173 -7.84 -23.07 -13.27
CA ALA A 173 -6.66 -22.99 -12.41
C ALA A 173 -5.84 -21.74 -12.71
N MET A 174 -5.66 -21.38 -13.98
CA MET A 174 -4.96 -20.16 -14.38
C MET A 174 -5.73 -18.90 -13.95
N TRP A 175 -7.06 -18.88 -14.09
CA TRP A 175 -7.88 -17.77 -13.58
C TRP A 175 -7.72 -17.58 -12.06
N ALA A 176 -7.70 -18.67 -11.29
CA ALA A 176 -7.49 -18.61 -9.84
C ALA A 176 -6.13 -17.98 -9.48
N SER A 177 -5.11 -18.19 -10.30
CA SER A 177 -3.76 -17.62 -10.11
C SER A 177 -3.65 -16.19 -10.64
N LEU A 178 -4.15 -15.89 -11.83
CA LEU A 178 -4.20 -14.55 -12.42
C LEU A 178 -4.96 -13.58 -11.51
N SER A 179 -6.09 -14.00 -10.95
CA SER A 179 -6.93 -13.18 -10.07
C SER A 179 -6.28 -12.85 -8.72
N LYS A 180 -5.17 -13.49 -8.37
CA LYS A 180 -4.33 -13.19 -7.19
C LYS A 180 -3.03 -12.47 -7.56
N SER A 181 -2.69 -12.38 -8.85
CA SER A 181 -1.46 -11.78 -9.33
C SER A 181 -1.55 -10.26 -9.36
N ASN A 182 -0.79 -9.58 -8.50
CA ASN A 182 -0.71 -8.12 -8.51
C ASN A 182 -0.28 -7.57 -9.89
N ARG A 183 0.62 -8.26 -10.60
CA ARG A 183 1.04 -7.85 -11.95
C ARG A 183 -0.15 -7.83 -12.91
N PHE A 184 -0.97 -8.87 -12.90
CA PHE A 184 -2.14 -8.96 -13.76
C PHE A 184 -3.23 -7.96 -13.35
N LEU A 185 -3.54 -7.87 -12.07
CA LEU A 185 -4.55 -6.93 -11.55
C LEU A 185 -4.17 -5.47 -11.81
N ASN A 186 -2.89 -5.13 -11.70
CA ASN A 186 -2.41 -3.79 -12.06
C ASN A 186 -2.58 -3.52 -13.56
N LEU A 187 -2.24 -4.49 -14.42
CA LEU A 187 -2.44 -4.37 -15.85
C LEU A 187 -3.91 -4.14 -16.22
N LEU A 188 -4.84 -4.91 -15.61
CA LEU A 188 -6.28 -4.73 -15.81
C LEU A 188 -6.74 -3.33 -15.33
N SER A 189 -6.32 -2.95 -14.12
CA SER A 189 -6.72 -1.65 -13.57
C SER A 189 -6.18 -0.48 -14.40
N GLU A 190 -4.95 -0.56 -14.90
CA GLU A 190 -4.38 0.47 -15.76
C GLU A 190 -5.11 0.56 -17.10
N ALA A 191 -5.40 -0.58 -17.73
CA ALA A 191 -6.15 -0.62 -18.98
C ALA A 191 -7.54 0.02 -18.83
N VAL A 192 -8.25 -0.28 -17.75
CA VAL A 192 -9.61 0.21 -17.52
C VAL A 192 -9.60 1.68 -17.08
N VAL A 193 -8.75 2.04 -16.13
CA VAL A 193 -8.73 3.38 -15.53
C VAL A 193 -8.11 4.42 -16.46
N LYS A 194 -7.00 4.12 -17.12
CA LYS A 194 -6.34 5.05 -18.04
C LYS A 194 -6.91 5.00 -19.46
N GLY A 195 -7.71 3.98 -19.77
CA GLY A 195 -8.23 3.76 -21.11
C GLY A 195 -7.17 3.24 -22.10
N GLU A 196 -6.00 2.89 -21.60
CA GLU A 196 -4.88 2.33 -22.36
C GLU A 196 -5.14 0.84 -22.71
N ASN A 197 -4.38 0.29 -23.69
CA ASN A 197 -4.48 -1.11 -24.09
C ASN A 197 -5.90 -1.54 -24.54
N ALA A 198 -6.34 -0.97 -25.68
CA ALA A 198 -7.64 -1.27 -26.28
C ALA A 198 -7.86 -2.78 -26.53
N ALA A 199 -6.78 -3.52 -26.87
CA ALA A 199 -6.85 -4.96 -27.08
C ALA A 199 -7.24 -5.73 -25.80
N LEU A 200 -6.72 -5.32 -24.64
CA LEU A 200 -7.07 -5.94 -23.36
C LEU A 200 -8.49 -5.59 -22.94
N LYS A 201 -8.91 -4.35 -23.15
CA LYS A 201 -10.30 -3.90 -22.87
C LYS A 201 -11.31 -4.65 -23.73
N SER A 202 -11.04 -4.81 -25.02
CA SER A 202 -11.88 -5.60 -25.92
C SER A 202 -11.94 -7.08 -25.48
N TRP A 203 -10.80 -7.68 -25.13
CA TRP A 203 -10.77 -9.06 -24.62
C TRP A 203 -11.59 -9.24 -23.34
N LEU A 204 -11.55 -8.27 -22.40
CA LEU A 204 -12.38 -8.33 -21.20
C LEU A 204 -13.89 -8.36 -21.51
N LEU A 205 -14.32 -7.73 -22.61
CA LEU A 205 -15.72 -7.79 -23.05
C LEU A 205 -16.11 -9.12 -23.70
N GLU A 206 -15.15 -9.93 -24.13
CA GLU A 206 -15.39 -11.27 -24.71
C GLU A 206 -15.57 -12.34 -23.62
N LEU A 207 -15.16 -12.06 -22.36
CA LEU A 207 -15.23 -13.04 -21.28
C LEU A 207 -16.66 -13.38 -20.87
N ASN A 208 -16.86 -14.66 -20.50
CA ASN A 208 -18.04 -15.04 -19.74
C ASN A 208 -17.87 -14.54 -18.29
N PRO A 209 -18.88 -13.90 -17.67
CA PRO A 209 -18.79 -13.41 -16.31
C PRO A 209 -18.36 -14.43 -15.25
N SER A 210 -18.58 -15.71 -15.47
CA SER A 210 -18.17 -16.79 -14.54
C SER A 210 -16.68 -17.15 -14.57
N GLU A 211 -15.91 -16.63 -15.54
CA GLU A 211 -14.50 -17.02 -15.72
C GLU A 211 -13.54 -16.27 -14.82
N PRO A 212 -13.49 -14.92 -14.79
CA PRO A 212 -12.61 -14.20 -13.90
C PRO A 212 -13.09 -14.28 -12.45
N GLN A 213 -12.15 -14.13 -11.50
CA GLN A 213 -12.45 -14.20 -10.08
C GLN A 213 -12.02 -12.92 -9.36
N GLY A 214 -12.65 -12.62 -8.23
CA GLY A 214 -12.27 -11.53 -7.33
C GLY A 214 -12.07 -10.20 -8.05
N MET A 215 -10.91 -9.56 -7.85
CA MET A 215 -10.62 -8.25 -8.46
C MET A 215 -10.47 -8.31 -9.99
N ALA A 216 -10.16 -9.45 -10.59
CA ALA A 216 -10.17 -9.56 -12.05
C ALA A 216 -11.59 -9.47 -12.61
N ALA A 217 -12.56 -10.12 -11.95
CA ALA A 217 -13.98 -9.97 -12.27
C ALA A 217 -14.47 -8.53 -12.03
N PHE A 218 -14.03 -7.90 -10.94
CA PHE A 218 -14.35 -6.50 -10.65
C PHE A 218 -13.89 -5.55 -11.79
N TRP A 219 -12.66 -5.67 -12.25
CA TRP A 219 -12.15 -4.85 -13.35
C TRP A 219 -12.84 -5.15 -14.68
N ALA A 220 -13.20 -6.41 -14.95
CA ALA A 220 -14.01 -6.76 -16.12
C ALA A 220 -15.41 -6.12 -16.04
N GLY A 221 -16.03 -6.12 -14.85
CA GLY A 221 -17.29 -5.46 -14.59
C GLY A 221 -17.23 -3.95 -14.81
N LEU A 222 -16.20 -3.30 -14.29
CA LEU A 222 -16.01 -1.87 -14.48
C LEU A 222 -15.76 -1.53 -15.96
N ASN A 223 -15.01 -2.38 -16.70
CA ASN A 223 -14.83 -2.23 -18.13
C ASN A 223 -16.14 -2.38 -18.92
N ALA A 224 -16.99 -3.35 -18.57
CA ALA A 224 -18.31 -3.55 -19.18
C ALA A 224 -19.21 -2.34 -18.92
N LEU A 225 -19.24 -1.84 -17.67
CA LEU A 225 -19.98 -0.63 -17.31
C LEU A 225 -19.54 0.58 -18.14
N LEU A 226 -18.23 0.81 -18.24
CA LEU A 226 -17.66 1.90 -19.03
C LEU A 226 -17.89 1.75 -20.54
N SER A 227 -18.19 0.55 -21.00
CA SER A 227 -18.57 0.26 -22.39
C SER A 227 -20.08 0.36 -22.62
N GLY A 228 -20.88 0.58 -21.57
CA GLY A 228 -22.34 0.72 -21.63
C GLY A 228 -23.11 -0.58 -21.46
N ASP A 229 -22.44 -1.70 -21.19
CA ASP A 229 -23.07 -3.00 -20.92
C ASP A 229 -23.26 -3.19 -19.41
N GLU A 230 -24.29 -2.53 -18.87
CA GLU A 230 -24.61 -2.59 -17.44
C GLU A 230 -25.04 -3.99 -16.98
N LYS A 231 -25.75 -4.72 -17.84
CA LYS A 231 -26.19 -6.08 -17.51
C LYS A 231 -25.00 -7.03 -17.33
N LYS A 232 -24.03 -6.93 -18.22
CA LYS A 232 -22.79 -7.72 -18.11
C LYS A 232 -21.95 -7.27 -16.94
N ALA A 233 -21.90 -5.95 -16.67
CA ALA A 233 -21.22 -5.40 -15.49
C ALA A 233 -21.79 -5.94 -14.18
N GLU A 234 -23.12 -6.00 -14.06
CA GLU A 234 -23.82 -6.56 -12.89
C GLU A 234 -23.37 -8.01 -12.62
N LEU A 235 -23.38 -8.87 -13.68
CA LEU A 235 -22.95 -10.27 -13.55
C LEU A 235 -21.49 -10.41 -13.14
N PHE A 236 -20.59 -9.56 -13.63
CA PHE A 236 -19.20 -9.54 -13.21
C PHE A 236 -19.03 -9.09 -11.75
N PHE A 237 -19.78 -8.09 -11.29
CA PHE A 237 -19.71 -7.67 -9.89
C PHE A 237 -20.28 -8.74 -8.95
N GLU A 238 -21.34 -9.43 -9.36
CA GLU A 238 -21.85 -10.59 -8.63
C GLU A 238 -20.79 -11.70 -8.51
N GLN A 239 -20.11 -12.02 -9.61
CA GLN A 239 -19.04 -13.00 -9.63
C GLN A 239 -17.85 -12.58 -8.75
N ALA A 240 -17.46 -11.30 -8.79
CA ALA A 240 -16.42 -10.76 -7.94
C ALA A 240 -16.76 -10.90 -6.45
N ALA A 241 -18.03 -10.69 -6.09
CA ALA A 241 -18.51 -10.85 -4.73
C ALA A 241 -18.56 -12.33 -4.28
N LYS A 242 -18.85 -13.27 -5.20
CA LYS A 242 -18.87 -14.72 -4.92
C LYS A 242 -17.47 -15.33 -4.79
N THR A 243 -16.45 -14.73 -5.42
CA THR A 243 -15.07 -15.26 -5.47
C THR A 243 -14.02 -14.29 -4.90
N PRO A 244 -14.24 -13.67 -3.74
CA PRO A 244 -13.40 -12.57 -3.25
C PRO A 244 -12.02 -13.08 -2.79
N ALA A 245 -10.98 -12.29 -3.08
CA ALA A 245 -9.65 -12.50 -2.51
C ALA A 245 -9.48 -11.84 -1.12
N SER A 246 -10.36 -10.88 -0.78
CA SER A 246 -10.36 -10.17 0.49
C SER A 246 -11.77 -9.71 0.88
N ALA A 247 -11.99 -9.40 2.15
CA ALA A 247 -13.25 -8.85 2.64
C ALA A 247 -13.56 -7.50 1.99
N SER A 248 -12.57 -6.61 1.89
CA SER A 248 -12.73 -5.30 1.24
C SER A 248 -13.08 -5.42 -0.25
N GLY A 249 -12.44 -6.34 -0.98
CA GLY A 249 -12.77 -6.60 -2.40
C GLY A 249 -14.18 -7.14 -2.58
N ARG A 250 -14.65 -8.02 -1.66
CA ARG A 250 -16.04 -8.48 -1.64
C ARG A 250 -17.00 -7.32 -1.43
N ASP A 251 -16.72 -6.48 -0.45
CA ASP A 251 -17.58 -5.37 -0.09
C ASP A 251 -17.68 -4.34 -1.24
N GLN A 252 -16.57 -4.06 -1.92
CA GLN A 252 -16.54 -3.24 -3.13
C GLN A 252 -17.41 -3.84 -4.23
N ALA A 253 -17.30 -5.14 -4.49
CA ALA A 253 -18.09 -5.83 -5.51
C ALA A 253 -19.60 -5.85 -5.16
N LEU A 254 -19.96 -6.14 -3.90
CA LEU A 254 -21.34 -6.08 -3.42
C LEU A 254 -21.95 -4.68 -3.54
N PHE A 255 -21.16 -3.63 -3.27
CA PHE A 255 -21.59 -2.25 -3.41
C PHE A 255 -21.95 -1.92 -4.87
N TRP A 256 -21.06 -2.27 -5.82
CA TRP A 256 -21.31 -2.03 -7.24
C TRP A 256 -22.45 -2.89 -7.78
N HIS A 257 -22.57 -4.14 -7.34
CA HIS A 257 -23.73 -4.96 -7.67
C HIS A 257 -25.02 -4.32 -7.15
N TYR A 258 -25.03 -3.82 -5.90
CA TYR A 258 -26.20 -3.10 -5.36
C TYR A 258 -26.51 -1.82 -6.15
N LEU A 259 -25.51 -1.03 -6.53
CA LEU A 259 -25.75 0.21 -7.28
C LEU A 259 -26.45 -0.05 -8.62
N LEU A 260 -26.11 -1.15 -9.30
CA LEU A 260 -26.73 -1.54 -10.58
C LEU A 260 -28.08 -2.21 -10.41
N SER A 261 -28.15 -3.28 -9.65
CA SER A 261 -29.32 -4.16 -9.53
C SER A 261 -30.35 -3.70 -8.49
N LYS A 262 -29.98 -2.80 -7.56
CA LYS A 262 -30.77 -2.45 -6.36
C LYS A 262 -31.06 -3.68 -5.46
N SER A 263 -30.26 -4.72 -5.54
CA SER A 263 -30.41 -5.97 -4.78
C SER A 263 -30.36 -5.72 -3.28
N GLN A 264 -31.48 -5.94 -2.61
CA GLN A 264 -31.59 -5.85 -1.14
C GLN A 264 -30.73 -6.92 -0.44
N THR A 265 -30.54 -8.08 -1.07
CA THR A 265 -29.65 -9.13 -0.58
C THR A 265 -28.20 -8.66 -0.53
N SER A 266 -27.72 -8.00 -1.60
CA SER A 266 -26.36 -7.44 -1.64
C SER A 266 -26.18 -6.32 -0.63
N LEU A 267 -27.13 -5.41 -0.51
CA LEU A 267 -27.13 -4.34 0.48
C LEU A 267 -27.08 -4.90 1.91
N LYS A 268 -27.95 -5.87 2.23
CA LYS A 268 -28.00 -6.51 3.56
C LYS A 268 -26.70 -7.27 3.87
N THR A 269 -26.14 -8.00 2.88
CA THR A 269 -24.86 -8.70 3.04
C THR A 269 -23.74 -7.72 3.32
N LEU A 270 -23.69 -6.62 2.56
CA LEU A 270 -22.69 -5.57 2.71
C LEU A 270 -22.81 -4.86 4.07
N SER A 271 -24.04 -4.54 4.52
CA SER A 271 -24.26 -3.89 5.82
C SER A 271 -23.88 -4.79 7.01
N ASN A 272 -23.84 -6.10 6.81
CA ASN A 272 -23.37 -7.07 7.82
C ASN A 272 -21.87 -7.37 7.74
N SER A 273 -21.16 -6.71 6.83
CA SER A 273 -19.71 -6.86 6.75
C SER A 273 -19.03 -6.44 8.07
N LYS A 274 -18.06 -7.25 8.49
CA LYS A 274 -17.20 -6.94 9.64
C LYS A 274 -16.01 -6.06 9.24
N ASP A 275 -15.71 -5.96 7.94
CA ASP A 275 -14.64 -5.09 7.46
C ASP A 275 -15.09 -3.63 7.50
N ILE A 276 -14.19 -2.74 7.94
CA ILE A 276 -14.45 -1.32 8.03
C ILE A 276 -13.86 -0.63 6.80
N ASN A 277 -14.72 -0.36 5.85
CA ASN A 277 -14.41 0.34 4.61
C ASN A 277 -15.58 1.25 4.20
N MET A 278 -15.37 2.14 3.22
CA MET A 278 -16.39 3.10 2.84
C MET A 278 -17.68 2.45 2.34
N TYR A 279 -17.59 1.28 1.70
CA TYR A 279 -18.74 0.58 1.14
C TYR A 279 -19.62 -0.04 2.23
N SER A 280 -18.99 -0.72 3.20
CA SER A 280 -19.70 -1.30 4.35
C SER A 280 -20.33 -0.21 5.23
N LEU A 281 -19.62 0.90 5.45
CA LEU A 281 -20.15 2.04 6.22
C LEU A 281 -21.35 2.69 5.52
N TYR A 282 -21.29 2.88 4.19
CA TYR A 282 -22.40 3.39 3.41
C TYR A 282 -23.64 2.48 3.49
N ALA A 283 -23.43 1.16 3.35
CA ALA A 283 -24.53 0.21 3.46
C ALA A 283 -25.14 0.16 4.88
N LYS A 284 -24.29 0.26 5.92
CA LYS A 284 -24.75 0.34 7.32
C LYS A 284 -25.59 1.58 7.56
N GLU A 285 -25.19 2.72 7.03
CA GLU A 285 -25.96 3.95 7.13
C GLU A 285 -27.35 3.83 6.46
N ILE A 286 -27.42 3.30 5.22
CA ILE A 286 -28.68 3.13 4.50
C ILE A 286 -29.63 2.16 5.21
N THR A 287 -29.10 1.09 5.78
CA THR A 287 -29.93 0.05 6.44
C THR A 287 -30.20 0.33 7.92
N GLY A 288 -29.64 1.40 8.49
CA GLY A 288 -29.73 1.69 9.92
C GLY A 288 -28.97 0.69 10.80
N ASN A 289 -28.05 -0.11 10.24
CA ASN A 289 -27.25 -1.07 10.97
C ASN A 289 -26.05 -0.40 11.64
N ASN A 290 -26.19 0.02 12.87
CA ASN A 290 -25.13 0.73 13.61
C ASN A 290 -24.06 -0.19 14.26
N LYS A 291 -24.06 -1.49 13.96
CA LYS A 291 -23.08 -2.42 14.56
C LYS A 291 -21.70 -2.22 13.95
N LEU A 292 -20.81 -1.64 14.74
CA LEU A 292 -19.39 -1.46 14.44
C LEU A 292 -18.55 -2.10 15.55
N GLU A 293 -17.70 -3.05 15.17
CA GLU A 293 -16.78 -3.70 16.10
C GLU A 293 -15.41 -3.02 16.02
N VAL A 294 -15.23 -1.92 16.75
CA VAL A 294 -13.97 -1.20 16.85
C VAL A 294 -13.37 -1.33 18.25
N ILE A 295 -12.06 -1.40 18.33
CA ILE A 295 -11.30 -1.48 19.57
C ILE A 295 -10.50 -0.18 19.71
N VAL A 296 -10.82 0.60 20.73
CA VAL A 296 -10.06 1.81 21.09
C VAL A 296 -9.20 1.45 22.30
N PRO A 297 -7.88 1.31 22.14
CA PRO A 297 -6.98 1.02 23.27
C PRO A 297 -7.00 2.14 24.32
N GLN A 298 -7.12 1.75 25.60
CA GLN A 298 -7.14 2.69 26.74
C GLN A 298 -6.04 2.31 27.75
N PRO A 299 -4.75 2.42 27.40
CA PRO A 299 -3.67 2.05 28.30
C PRO A 299 -3.47 3.09 29.39
N VAL A 300 -3.19 2.62 30.61
CA VAL A 300 -2.87 3.46 31.78
C VAL A 300 -1.38 3.75 31.87
N GLN A 301 -0.54 2.75 31.57
CA GLN A 301 0.91 2.87 31.59
C GLN A 301 1.39 3.91 30.55
N VAL A 302 2.27 4.84 30.97
CA VAL A 302 2.71 5.95 30.10
C VAL A 302 3.55 5.45 28.93
N GLY A 303 4.59 4.67 29.19
CA GLY A 303 5.50 4.18 28.17
C GLY A 303 6.18 2.87 28.52
N LEU A 304 6.90 2.30 27.58
CA LEU A 304 7.70 1.10 27.74
C LEU A 304 9.14 1.48 28.09
N LYS A 305 9.63 1.02 29.26
CA LYS A 305 11.00 1.34 29.73
C LYS A 305 12.04 0.83 28.70
N GLY A 306 12.97 1.70 28.35
CA GLY A 306 14.06 1.36 27.42
C GLY A 306 13.64 1.26 25.93
N TYR A 307 12.41 1.64 25.59
CA TYR A 307 11.91 1.65 24.23
C TYR A 307 11.84 3.09 23.70
N ASP A 308 12.74 3.44 22.78
CA ASP A 308 12.72 4.74 22.11
C ASP A 308 11.76 4.68 20.91
N ILE A 309 10.62 5.36 21.05
CA ILE A 309 9.59 5.43 19.98
C ILE A 309 10.07 6.23 18.77
N SER A 310 11.11 7.06 18.91
CA SER A 310 11.64 7.89 17.83
C SER A 310 12.81 7.23 17.08
N ASP A 311 13.33 6.09 17.58
CA ASP A 311 14.39 5.34 16.90
C ASP A 311 13.81 4.34 15.89
N PRO A 312 14.02 4.53 14.57
CA PRO A 312 13.51 3.62 13.55
C PRO A 312 14.17 2.22 13.59
N PHE A 313 15.33 2.09 14.23
CA PHE A 313 15.98 0.80 14.41
C PHE A 313 15.36 0.02 15.58
N THR A 314 14.88 0.69 16.62
CA THR A 314 14.10 0.07 17.69
C THR A 314 12.81 -0.53 17.12
N TRP A 315 12.12 0.18 16.26
CA TRP A 315 10.96 -0.36 15.55
C TRP A 315 11.34 -1.51 14.60
N GLN A 316 12.48 -1.42 13.91
CA GLN A 316 12.93 -2.52 13.04
C GLN A 316 13.19 -3.80 13.85
N ARG A 317 13.91 -3.72 14.97
CA ARG A 317 14.11 -4.86 15.88
C ARG A 317 12.81 -5.47 16.36
N THR A 318 11.83 -4.63 16.74
CA THR A 318 10.48 -5.07 17.12
C THR A 318 9.79 -5.84 16.00
N LYS A 319 9.87 -5.37 14.75
CA LYS A 319 9.32 -6.09 13.58
C LYS A 319 10.02 -7.42 13.33
N ASP A 320 11.35 -7.48 13.50
CA ASP A 320 12.14 -8.69 13.29
C ASP A 320 11.80 -9.76 14.34
N GLU A 321 11.60 -9.37 15.60
CA GLU A 321 11.10 -10.26 16.65
C GLU A 321 9.68 -10.74 16.34
N ALA A 322 8.78 -9.80 16.03
CA ALA A 322 7.39 -10.10 15.71
C ALA A 322 7.23 -10.99 14.48
N ALA A 323 8.17 -10.94 13.52
CA ALA A 323 8.12 -11.78 12.32
C ALA A 323 8.25 -13.28 12.62
N LYS A 324 8.86 -13.63 13.74
CA LYS A 324 9.04 -15.01 14.21
C LYS A 324 7.79 -15.57 14.88
N LEU A 325 6.82 -14.71 15.23
CA LEU A 325 5.65 -15.04 16.03
C LEU A 325 4.36 -15.03 15.19
N LYS A 326 3.36 -15.83 15.59
CA LYS A 326 2.06 -15.91 14.91
C LYS A 326 0.92 -16.03 15.93
N GLY A 327 -0.28 -15.63 15.52
CA GLY A 327 -1.52 -15.84 16.28
C GLY A 327 -1.40 -15.38 17.75
N LYS A 328 -1.66 -16.29 18.68
CA LYS A 328 -1.66 -16.01 20.13
C LYS A 328 -0.30 -15.57 20.67
N GLU A 329 0.81 -16.13 20.16
CA GLU A 329 2.15 -15.73 20.58
C GLU A 329 2.46 -14.29 20.20
N LEU A 330 2.10 -13.90 18.97
CA LEU A 330 2.25 -12.52 18.51
C LEU A 330 1.32 -11.57 19.28
N ALA A 331 0.10 -12.01 19.62
CA ALA A 331 -0.79 -11.21 20.45
C ALA A 331 -0.23 -10.99 21.87
N ASN A 332 0.32 -12.03 22.49
CA ASN A 332 0.98 -11.92 23.80
C ASN A 332 2.22 -11.01 23.75
N TYR A 333 3.02 -11.09 22.67
CA TYR A 333 4.15 -10.19 22.47
C TYR A 333 3.68 -8.73 22.34
N ALA A 334 2.58 -8.49 21.63
CA ALA A 334 2.01 -7.16 21.44
C ALA A 334 1.61 -6.49 22.75
N LEU A 335 1.19 -7.26 23.79
CA LEU A 335 0.80 -6.71 25.09
C LEU A 335 1.90 -5.89 25.77
N LYS A 336 3.19 -6.14 25.48
CA LYS A 336 4.32 -5.32 25.96
C LYS A 336 4.19 -3.85 25.54
N PHE A 337 3.55 -3.60 24.39
CA PHE A 337 3.36 -2.28 23.79
C PHE A 337 2.01 -1.63 24.17
N TYR A 338 1.26 -2.22 25.11
CA TYR A 338 0.00 -1.64 25.57
C TYR A 338 0.26 -0.49 26.53
N THR A 339 0.82 0.61 26.02
CA THR A 339 1.13 1.84 26.76
C THR A 339 0.66 3.08 25.98
N LYS A 340 0.54 4.23 26.64
CA LYS A 340 0.08 5.48 26.01
C LYS A 340 0.95 5.89 24.82
N THR A 341 2.28 5.70 24.90
CA THR A 341 3.21 6.11 23.84
C THR A 341 3.44 5.08 22.75
N THR A 342 3.05 3.81 22.96
CA THR A 342 3.24 2.70 22.00
C THR A 342 1.93 2.09 21.50
N GLN A 343 0.84 2.86 21.54
CA GLN A 343 -0.46 2.39 21.02
C GLN A 343 -0.42 2.02 19.53
N GLY A 344 0.44 2.67 18.75
CA GLY A 344 0.64 2.38 17.34
C GLY A 344 1.21 0.99 17.14
N GLU A 345 2.34 0.71 17.79
CA GLU A 345 3.03 -0.59 17.77
C GLU A 345 2.11 -1.70 18.25
N PHE A 346 1.43 -1.49 19.39
CA PHE A 346 0.42 -2.43 19.91
C PHE A 346 -0.64 -2.75 18.86
N SER A 347 -1.28 -1.74 18.31
CA SER A 347 -2.37 -1.91 17.34
C SER A 347 -1.91 -2.58 16.05
N TYR A 348 -0.71 -2.24 15.57
CA TYR A 348 -0.09 -2.86 14.41
C TYR A 348 0.15 -4.36 14.63
N LEU A 349 0.74 -4.72 15.76
CA LEU A 349 1.06 -6.11 16.10
C LEU A 349 -0.21 -6.95 16.33
N MET A 350 -1.18 -6.40 17.06
CA MET A 350 -2.47 -7.06 17.31
C MET A 350 -3.25 -7.28 16.01
N GLN A 351 -3.25 -6.32 15.09
CA GLN A 351 -3.91 -6.50 13.81
C GLN A 351 -3.25 -7.60 12.97
N ARG A 352 -1.92 -7.74 13.03
CA ARG A 352 -1.20 -8.86 12.41
C ARG A 352 -1.54 -10.21 13.08
N ALA A 353 -1.58 -10.25 14.41
CA ALA A 353 -1.89 -11.46 15.17
C ALA A 353 -3.27 -12.03 14.78
N TYR A 354 -4.24 -11.16 14.58
CA TYR A 354 -5.61 -11.53 14.18
C TYR A 354 -5.87 -11.41 12.67
N LYS A 355 -4.83 -11.31 11.85
CA LYS A 355 -4.91 -11.24 10.36
C LYS A 355 -5.93 -10.21 9.85
N GLY A 356 -6.03 -9.07 10.53
CA GLY A 356 -6.96 -7.99 10.18
C GLY A 356 -8.41 -8.18 10.62
N ALA A 357 -8.78 -9.29 11.26
CA ALA A 357 -10.15 -9.54 11.72
C ALA A 357 -10.61 -8.64 12.89
N ARG A 358 -9.67 -7.93 13.53
CA ARG A 358 -9.94 -6.97 14.60
C ARG A 358 -9.48 -5.60 14.21
N HIS A 359 -10.33 -4.59 14.41
CA HIS A 359 -10.09 -3.22 13.97
C HIS A 359 -9.72 -2.34 15.15
N TYR A 360 -8.43 -1.98 15.24
CA TYR A 360 -7.89 -1.10 16.28
C TYR A 360 -7.88 0.35 15.78
N PHE A 361 -8.41 1.25 16.64
CA PHE A 361 -8.48 2.69 16.40
C PHE A 361 -7.87 3.44 17.60
N PRO A 362 -6.55 3.37 17.77
CA PRO A 362 -5.86 4.09 18.85
C PRO A 362 -5.93 5.61 18.65
N THR A 363 -5.84 6.33 19.76
CA THR A 363 -5.83 7.81 19.80
C THR A 363 -4.59 8.32 20.57
N PRO A 364 -3.36 7.96 20.16
CA PRO A 364 -2.16 8.39 20.86
C PRO A 364 -1.86 9.86 20.63
N PHE A 365 -1.18 10.48 21.61
CA PHE A 365 -0.60 11.82 21.49
C PHE A 365 -1.61 12.93 21.16
N MET A 366 -2.87 12.78 21.62
CA MET A 366 -3.94 13.75 21.36
C MET A 366 -3.57 15.17 21.81
N GLU A 367 -2.78 15.28 22.88
CA GLU A 367 -2.27 16.53 23.44
C GLU A 367 -1.39 17.34 22.46
N PHE A 368 -0.86 16.69 21.42
CA PHE A 368 -0.01 17.34 20.41
C PHE A 368 -0.78 17.76 19.14
N ILE A 369 -2.05 17.40 19.00
CA ILE A 369 -2.84 17.77 17.81
C ILE A 369 -3.06 19.29 17.74
N GLY A 370 -3.09 19.98 18.89
CA GLY A 370 -3.09 21.45 18.93
C GLY A 370 -4.41 22.11 18.52
N THR A 371 -5.52 21.36 18.51
CA THR A 371 -6.87 21.90 18.26
C THR A 371 -7.93 21.08 18.98
N ASN A 372 -9.04 21.73 19.35
CA ASN A 372 -10.23 21.08 19.91
C ASN A 372 -11.32 20.83 18.85
N ASP A 373 -11.08 21.21 17.60
CA ASP A 373 -12.01 20.89 16.50
C ASP A 373 -12.01 19.38 16.22
N ILE A 374 -13.13 18.75 16.55
CA ILE A 374 -13.33 17.30 16.39
C ILE A 374 -13.11 16.87 14.95
N SER A 375 -13.54 17.65 13.96
CA SER A 375 -13.38 17.32 12.55
C SER A 375 -11.90 17.27 12.15
N ARG A 376 -11.11 18.25 12.62
CA ARG A 376 -9.68 18.28 12.39
C ARG A 376 -8.95 17.15 13.13
N GLN A 377 -9.29 16.90 14.39
CA GLN A 377 -8.73 15.78 15.14
C GLN A 377 -9.01 14.45 14.46
N ALA A 378 -10.25 14.20 14.05
CA ALA A 378 -10.65 12.98 13.34
C ALA A 378 -9.90 12.82 12.02
N LEU A 379 -9.70 13.90 11.26
CA LEU A 379 -8.98 13.85 9.99
C LEU A 379 -7.50 13.53 10.18
N ILE A 380 -6.84 14.13 11.16
CA ILE A 380 -5.44 13.83 11.50
C ILE A 380 -5.28 12.38 11.93
N LEU A 381 -6.15 11.88 12.82
CA LEU A 381 -6.13 10.49 13.26
C LEU A 381 -6.40 9.51 12.10
N ALA A 382 -7.33 9.86 11.20
CA ALA A 382 -7.64 9.05 10.04
C ALA A 382 -6.46 8.89 9.09
N ILE A 383 -5.74 9.99 8.85
CA ILE A 383 -4.52 10.01 8.05
C ILE A 383 -3.40 9.24 8.76
N ALA A 384 -3.10 9.53 10.02
CA ALA A 384 -2.05 8.84 10.78
C ALA A 384 -2.25 7.32 10.82
N ARG A 385 -3.51 6.87 10.97
CA ARG A 385 -3.85 5.46 10.92
C ARG A 385 -3.58 4.85 9.54
N GLN A 386 -3.88 5.57 8.47
CA GLN A 386 -3.62 5.10 7.10
C GLN A 386 -2.13 5.09 6.78
N GLU A 387 -1.38 6.09 7.22
CA GLU A 387 0.04 6.26 6.90
C GLU A 387 0.95 5.25 7.60
N SER A 388 0.89 5.19 8.91
CA SER A 388 1.83 4.38 9.70
C SER A 388 1.18 3.50 10.77
N ARG A 389 -0.15 3.61 10.95
CA ARG A 389 -0.85 3.09 12.13
C ARG A 389 -0.32 3.68 13.43
N PHE A 390 0.05 4.95 13.39
CA PHE A 390 0.58 5.71 14.51
C PHE A 390 1.95 5.27 15.02
N VAL A 391 2.74 4.54 14.24
CA VAL A 391 4.11 4.21 14.62
C VAL A 391 5.00 5.43 14.37
N PRO A 392 5.58 6.05 15.44
CA PRO A 392 6.31 7.32 15.30
C PRO A 392 7.57 7.19 14.43
N SER A 393 8.29 6.09 14.53
CA SER A 393 9.53 5.84 13.81
C SER A 393 9.38 5.02 12.52
N ALA A 394 8.19 5.05 11.91
CA ALA A 394 7.96 4.38 10.64
C ALA A 394 8.74 5.00 9.48
N VAL A 395 9.34 4.15 8.65
CA VAL A 395 9.98 4.54 7.38
C VAL A 395 9.35 3.74 6.25
N SER A 396 8.85 4.43 5.21
CA SER A 396 8.23 3.77 4.05
C SER A 396 9.25 3.31 3.02
N VAL A 397 8.77 2.56 2.03
CA VAL A 397 9.56 2.13 0.86
C VAL A 397 10.06 3.28 0.00
N SER A 398 9.39 4.44 0.07
CA SER A 398 9.78 5.68 -0.63
C SER A 398 10.55 6.64 0.28
N TYR A 399 10.83 6.22 1.55
CA TYR A 399 11.47 6.99 2.61
C TYR A 399 10.63 8.19 3.08
N ALA A 400 9.32 8.04 3.13
CA ALA A 400 8.48 8.90 3.94
C ALA A 400 8.68 8.56 5.42
N LEU A 401 8.65 9.58 6.29
CA LEU A 401 9.11 9.49 7.67
C LEU A 401 8.00 9.75 8.67
N GLY A 402 8.06 8.98 9.75
CA GLY A 402 7.28 9.23 10.94
C GLY A 402 5.83 8.81 10.86
N MET A 403 5.10 9.19 11.88
CA MET A 403 3.70 8.81 12.08
C MET A 403 2.79 9.30 10.96
N MET A 404 3.10 10.48 10.40
CA MET A 404 2.34 11.15 9.34
C MET A 404 2.94 10.96 7.95
N GLN A 405 4.03 10.20 7.81
CA GLN A 405 4.70 9.81 6.57
C GLN A 405 5.04 10.98 5.63
N PHE A 406 5.63 12.04 6.19
CA PHE A 406 6.12 13.13 5.37
C PHE A 406 7.35 12.73 4.56
N MET A 407 7.34 13.08 3.27
CA MET A 407 8.54 12.97 2.45
C MET A 407 9.62 13.96 2.95
N PRO A 408 10.91 13.56 3.01
CA PRO A 408 11.98 14.43 3.52
C PRO A 408 12.00 15.83 2.92
N PHE A 409 11.78 15.95 1.60
CA PHE A 409 11.76 17.27 0.94
C PHE A 409 10.58 18.15 1.39
N VAL A 410 9.40 17.54 1.65
CA VAL A 410 8.22 18.26 2.18
C VAL A 410 8.47 18.69 3.63
N ALA A 411 9.02 17.78 4.45
CA ALA A 411 9.37 18.07 5.83
C ALA A 411 10.39 19.22 5.92
N ASN A 412 11.44 19.20 5.09
CA ASN A 412 12.43 20.27 5.02
C ASN A 412 11.84 21.61 4.55
N ASP A 413 10.92 21.61 3.57
CA ASP A 413 10.25 22.84 3.12
C ASP A 413 9.38 23.44 4.24
N ILE A 414 8.56 22.62 4.88
CA ILE A 414 7.71 23.07 6.00
C ILE A 414 8.57 23.52 7.17
N GLY A 415 9.50 22.71 7.66
CA GLY A 415 10.27 22.99 8.87
C GLY A 415 11.22 24.16 8.72
N LYS A 416 12.02 24.18 7.64
CA LYS A 416 13.06 25.19 7.44
C LYS A 416 12.55 26.47 6.81
N LYS A 417 11.68 26.38 5.78
CA LYS A 417 11.28 27.57 5.01
C LYS A 417 9.96 28.17 5.46
N LYS A 418 8.98 27.34 5.86
CA LYS A 418 7.64 27.83 6.19
C LYS A 418 7.47 28.15 7.68
N LEU A 419 7.94 27.26 8.54
CA LEU A 419 7.87 27.44 10.00
C LEU A 419 9.15 28.04 10.59
N GLY A 420 10.26 28.06 9.83
CA GLY A 420 11.52 28.65 10.27
C GLY A 420 12.10 28.02 11.54
N ILE A 421 11.89 26.69 11.73
CA ILE A 421 12.32 25.99 12.95
C ILE A 421 13.85 25.91 12.98
N PRO A 422 14.51 26.53 13.96
CA PRO A 422 15.97 26.50 14.06
C PRO A 422 16.49 25.08 14.21
N GLY A 423 17.49 24.71 13.41
CA GLY A 423 18.12 23.40 13.49
C GLY A 423 17.24 22.22 13.07
N PHE A 424 16.07 22.44 12.44
CA PHE A 424 15.19 21.38 11.99
C PHE A 424 15.91 20.37 11.09
N LYS A 425 15.71 19.11 11.40
CA LYS A 425 16.17 17.95 10.61
C LYS A 425 14.99 17.07 10.24
N GLU A 426 15.08 16.41 9.11
CA GLU A 426 14.00 15.53 8.62
C GLU A 426 13.69 14.37 9.60
N ASP A 427 14.68 13.93 10.39
CA ASP A 427 14.49 12.91 11.45
C ASP A 427 13.64 13.40 12.63
N ASP A 428 13.42 14.73 12.76
CA ASP A 428 12.46 15.27 13.73
C ASP A 428 11.03 14.80 13.46
N MET A 429 10.76 14.32 12.23
CA MET A 429 9.47 13.71 11.87
C MET A 429 9.17 12.42 12.63
N PHE A 430 10.15 11.80 13.27
CA PHE A 430 9.94 10.68 14.18
C PHE A 430 9.39 11.09 15.55
N LYS A 431 9.33 12.39 15.84
CA LYS A 431 8.75 12.94 17.07
C LYS A 431 7.25 13.20 16.88
N PRO A 432 6.35 12.59 17.69
CA PRO A 432 4.90 12.74 17.52
C PRO A 432 4.40 14.19 17.51
N ARG A 433 4.96 15.04 18.37
CA ARG A 433 4.63 16.47 18.41
C ARG A 433 4.89 17.16 17.08
N VAL A 434 6.09 16.97 16.51
CA VAL A 434 6.48 17.57 15.23
C VAL A 434 5.61 17.01 14.09
N ALA A 435 5.36 15.71 14.10
CA ALA A 435 4.53 15.07 13.10
C ALA A 435 3.11 15.65 13.06
N TYR A 436 2.46 15.87 14.21
CA TYR A 436 1.12 16.45 14.25
C TYR A 436 1.12 17.96 13.97
N GLU A 437 2.11 18.71 14.40
CA GLU A 437 2.26 20.11 14.04
C GLU A 437 2.36 20.30 12.52
N PHE A 438 3.19 19.49 11.87
CA PHE A 438 3.33 19.52 10.41
C PHE A 438 2.06 19.05 9.69
N ALA A 439 1.36 18.08 10.24
CA ALA A 439 0.06 17.65 9.72
C ALA A 439 -0.95 18.78 9.75
N ASN A 440 -1.08 19.51 10.87
CA ASN A 440 -1.95 20.69 10.97
C ASN A 440 -1.58 21.75 9.95
N TYR A 441 -0.30 22.09 9.85
CA TYR A 441 0.18 23.07 8.89
C TYR A 441 -0.18 22.65 7.45
N HIS A 442 0.11 21.41 7.09
CA HIS A 442 -0.13 20.89 5.74
C HIS A 442 -1.63 20.79 5.42
N LEU A 443 -2.44 20.35 6.35
CA LEU A 443 -3.90 20.29 6.18
C LEU A 443 -4.49 21.70 6.06
N ASN A 444 -4.03 22.69 6.83
CA ASN A 444 -4.43 24.08 6.66
C ASN A 444 -4.12 24.59 5.24
N TYR A 445 -2.97 24.21 4.69
CA TYR A 445 -2.59 24.56 3.32
C TYR A 445 -3.52 23.87 2.29
N LEU A 446 -3.80 22.56 2.43
CA LEU A 446 -4.65 21.83 1.50
C LEU A 446 -6.10 22.33 1.53
N GLU A 447 -6.65 22.62 2.71
CA GLU A 447 -8.04 23.05 2.89
C GLU A 447 -8.33 24.48 2.42
N LYS A 448 -7.29 25.30 2.17
CA LYS A 448 -7.46 26.56 1.44
C LYS A 448 -8.02 26.34 0.03
N TYR A 449 -7.69 25.20 -0.57
CA TYR A 449 -8.05 24.87 -1.95
C TYR A 449 -9.10 23.77 -2.07
N LEU A 450 -9.18 22.89 -1.07
CA LEU A 450 -9.97 21.67 -1.10
C LEU A 450 -10.80 21.56 0.17
N LYS A 451 -12.10 21.76 0.07
CA LYS A 451 -13.02 21.76 1.24
C LYS A 451 -13.52 20.36 1.60
N ASN A 452 -13.57 19.42 0.64
CA ASN A 452 -14.06 18.07 0.86
C ASN A 452 -12.94 17.16 1.37
N PRO A 453 -13.11 16.43 2.48
CA PRO A 453 -12.10 15.51 3.03
C PRO A 453 -11.63 14.43 2.04
N ILE A 454 -12.47 14.02 1.07
CA ILE A 454 -12.08 13.09 0.00
C ILE A 454 -10.94 13.70 -0.86
N PHE A 455 -11.10 14.96 -1.26
CA PHE A 455 -10.10 15.65 -2.06
C PHE A 455 -8.86 16.01 -1.25
N VAL A 456 -9.03 16.35 0.03
CA VAL A 456 -7.90 16.55 0.96
C VAL A 456 -7.09 15.25 1.09
N ALA A 457 -7.75 14.10 1.21
CA ALA A 457 -7.08 12.81 1.27
C ALA A 457 -6.33 12.48 -0.04
N TYR A 458 -6.92 12.73 -1.21
CA TYR A 458 -6.21 12.59 -2.48
C TYR A 458 -4.99 13.50 -2.57
N ALA A 459 -5.11 14.74 -2.10
CA ALA A 459 -4.02 15.70 -2.15
C ALA A 459 -2.92 15.40 -1.13
N TYR A 460 -3.25 14.83 0.02
CA TYR A 460 -2.27 14.41 1.00
C TYR A 460 -1.35 13.31 0.45
N ASN A 461 -1.92 12.31 -0.21
CA ASN A 461 -1.15 11.20 -0.80
C ASN A 461 -0.52 11.56 -2.15
N GLY A 462 -1.30 12.13 -3.08
CA GLY A 462 -0.89 12.35 -4.47
C GLY A 462 -0.43 13.78 -4.80
N GLY A 463 -0.56 14.71 -3.85
CA GLY A 463 -0.23 16.12 -3.98
C GLY A 463 -1.38 16.97 -4.54
N LEU A 464 -1.39 18.25 -4.14
CA LEU A 464 -2.42 19.22 -4.51
C LEU A 464 -2.54 19.40 -6.04
N GLY A 465 -1.40 19.46 -6.75
CA GLY A 465 -1.39 19.64 -8.21
C GLY A 465 -2.05 18.50 -8.97
N PHE A 466 -1.83 17.25 -8.54
CA PHE A 466 -2.52 16.08 -9.08
C PHE A 466 -4.02 16.16 -8.83
N THR A 467 -4.44 16.42 -7.60
CA THR A 467 -5.85 16.48 -7.22
C THR A 467 -6.59 17.61 -7.96
N ARG A 468 -5.98 18.79 -8.07
CA ARG A 468 -6.55 19.89 -8.86
C ARG A 468 -6.77 19.49 -10.31
N ARG A 469 -5.76 18.94 -10.99
CA ARG A 469 -5.92 18.49 -12.40
C ARG A 469 -7.03 17.45 -12.54
N MET A 470 -7.16 16.54 -11.59
CA MET A 470 -8.21 15.52 -11.58
C MET A 470 -9.61 16.12 -11.52
N ILE A 471 -9.82 17.15 -10.68
CA ILE A 471 -11.10 17.84 -10.51
C ILE A 471 -11.36 18.79 -11.68
N THR A 472 -10.35 19.57 -12.12
CA THR A 472 -10.51 20.61 -13.14
C THR A 472 -10.46 20.10 -14.58
N GLY A 473 -9.91 18.89 -14.78
CA GLY A 473 -9.78 18.28 -16.11
C GLY A 473 -11.10 17.77 -16.71
N GLY A 474 -12.21 17.88 -16.00
CA GLY A 474 -13.55 17.57 -16.48
C GLY A 474 -13.85 16.08 -16.73
N LYS A 475 -12.88 15.18 -16.45
CA LYS A 475 -13.05 13.73 -16.67
C LYS A 475 -13.55 12.98 -15.44
N LEU A 476 -13.21 13.44 -14.24
CA LEU A 476 -13.59 12.83 -12.98
C LEU A 476 -14.34 13.84 -12.11
N PHE A 477 -15.24 13.34 -11.28
CA PHE A 477 -16.08 14.13 -10.39
C PHE A 477 -16.87 15.22 -11.11
N ASN A 478 -17.32 14.91 -12.34
CA ASN A 478 -18.09 15.81 -13.18
C ASN A 478 -19.44 15.19 -13.55
N ALA A 479 -20.44 15.38 -12.70
CA ALA A 479 -21.77 14.84 -12.91
C ALA A 479 -22.53 15.47 -14.11
N ASN A 480 -22.06 16.61 -14.65
CA ASN A 480 -22.70 17.27 -15.78
C ASN A 480 -22.46 16.60 -17.13
N THR A 481 -21.24 16.10 -17.34
CA THR A 481 -20.79 15.59 -18.65
C THR A 481 -20.52 14.09 -18.65
N SER A 482 -20.59 13.48 -17.48
CA SER A 482 -20.35 12.05 -17.35
C SER A 482 -21.53 11.25 -17.89
N LYS A 483 -21.26 10.38 -18.87
CA LYS A 483 -22.19 9.32 -19.31
C LYS A 483 -22.69 8.46 -18.14
N TYR A 484 -21.97 8.47 -17.01
CA TYR A 484 -22.21 7.69 -15.81
C TYR A 484 -22.64 8.56 -14.62
N ALA A 485 -23.21 9.75 -14.87
CA ALA A 485 -23.59 10.73 -13.84
C ALA A 485 -24.36 10.12 -12.65
N ARG A 486 -25.22 9.13 -12.89
CA ARG A 486 -25.97 8.44 -11.82
C ARG A 486 -25.11 7.62 -10.85
N PHE A 487 -23.85 7.35 -11.20
CA PHE A 487 -22.90 6.61 -10.35
C PHE A 487 -21.85 7.54 -9.72
N GLU A 488 -21.94 8.84 -9.94
CA GLU A 488 -21.04 9.79 -9.29
C GLU A 488 -21.36 9.92 -7.78
N PRO A 489 -20.35 10.10 -6.93
CA PRO A 489 -18.92 10.20 -7.26
C PRO A 489 -18.19 8.85 -7.29
N PHE A 490 -18.90 7.75 -7.09
CA PHE A 490 -18.30 6.41 -6.91
C PHE A 490 -17.51 5.96 -8.15
N ILE A 491 -18.07 6.21 -9.35
CA ILE A 491 -17.37 5.86 -10.59
C ILE A 491 -16.05 6.62 -10.73
N SER A 492 -16.03 7.92 -10.41
CA SER A 492 -14.82 8.72 -10.42
C SER A 492 -13.80 8.24 -9.39
N MET A 493 -14.23 7.83 -8.19
CA MET A 493 -13.35 7.27 -7.17
C MET A 493 -12.67 5.96 -7.62
N GLU A 494 -13.34 5.15 -8.46
CA GLU A 494 -12.72 3.95 -9.06
C GLU A 494 -11.79 4.28 -10.22
N LEU A 495 -11.95 5.42 -10.87
CA LEU A 495 -11.17 5.85 -12.03
C LEU A 495 -9.99 6.76 -11.69
N VAL A 496 -9.71 7.02 -10.42
CA VAL A 496 -8.49 7.75 -10.01
C VAL A 496 -7.26 7.02 -10.54
N PRO A 497 -6.38 7.70 -11.33
CA PRO A 497 -5.35 7.04 -12.13
C PRO A 497 -4.32 6.24 -11.33
N TYR A 498 -3.92 6.75 -10.16
CA TYR A 498 -2.91 6.08 -9.32
C TYR A 498 -3.59 5.16 -8.31
N ALA A 499 -3.28 3.87 -8.39
CA ALA A 499 -3.89 2.83 -7.55
C ALA A 499 -3.75 3.12 -6.05
N GLU A 500 -2.59 3.62 -5.61
CA GLU A 500 -2.37 4.00 -4.21
C GLU A 500 -3.32 5.12 -3.80
N SER A 501 -3.37 6.22 -4.54
CA SER A 501 -4.24 7.36 -4.22
C SER A 501 -5.73 6.98 -4.29
N ARG A 502 -6.12 6.15 -5.27
CA ARG A 502 -7.49 5.63 -5.42
C ARG A 502 -7.97 4.92 -4.16
N GLU A 503 -7.15 4.06 -3.58
CA GLU A 503 -7.49 3.34 -2.36
C GLU A 503 -7.28 4.17 -1.10
N TYR A 504 -6.35 5.11 -1.13
CA TYR A 504 -6.02 5.97 0.01
C TYR A 504 -7.21 6.79 0.49
N ALA A 505 -7.84 7.55 -0.39
CA ALA A 505 -8.96 8.41 -0.01
C ALA A 505 -10.15 7.60 0.52
N LYS A 506 -10.46 6.44 -0.04
CA LYS A 506 -11.51 5.52 0.45
C LYS A 506 -11.23 5.08 1.89
N LYS A 507 -9.97 4.73 2.19
CA LYS A 507 -9.55 4.29 3.52
C LYS A 507 -9.53 5.43 4.54
N VAL A 508 -9.02 6.60 4.14
CA VAL A 508 -9.01 7.79 5.01
C VAL A 508 -10.44 8.20 5.33
N LEU A 509 -11.35 8.20 4.35
CA LEU A 509 -12.76 8.52 4.59
C LEU A 509 -13.41 7.56 5.59
N ALA A 510 -13.19 6.26 5.44
CA ALA A 510 -13.71 5.28 6.38
C ALA A 510 -13.14 5.49 7.80
N ASN A 511 -11.83 5.71 7.91
CA ASN A 511 -11.20 6.03 9.18
C ASN A 511 -11.75 7.33 9.79
N TYR A 512 -11.98 8.35 8.97
CA TYR A 512 -12.49 9.65 9.40
C TYR A 512 -13.88 9.53 10.03
N VAL A 513 -14.78 8.77 9.42
CA VAL A 513 -16.12 8.51 9.99
C VAL A 513 -16.03 7.81 11.34
N ILE A 514 -15.14 6.81 11.46
CA ILE A 514 -14.95 6.09 12.72
C ILE A 514 -14.35 6.99 13.80
N TYR A 515 -13.28 7.75 13.49
CA TYR A 515 -12.69 8.66 14.47
C TYR A 515 -13.64 9.80 14.86
N SER A 516 -14.45 10.30 13.94
CA SER A 516 -15.50 11.27 14.27
C SER A 516 -16.46 10.70 15.32
N SER A 517 -16.89 9.45 15.15
CA SER A 517 -17.77 8.77 16.14
C SER A 517 -17.06 8.54 17.47
N ILE A 518 -15.80 8.11 17.48
CA ILE A 518 -15.00 7.93 18.71
C ILE A 518 -14.87 9.25 19.49
N LEU A 519 -14.73 10.36 18.78
CA LEU A 519 -14.62 11.70 19.38
C LEU A 519 -15.97 12.38 19.68
N GLY A 520 -17.08 11.66 19.51
CA GLY A 520 -18.41 12.14 19.88
C GLY A 520 -19.19 12.86 18.77
N SER A 521 -18.75 12.78 17.51
CA SER A 521 -19.45 13.37 16.35
C SER A 521 -19.92 12.29 15.38
N ASN A 522 -21.24 12.13 15.26
CA ASN A 522 -21.85 11.14 14.36
C ASN A 522 -22.01 11.71 12.94
N ILE A 523 -20.96 11.62 12.14
CA ILE A 523 -20.97 12.07 10.76
C ILE A 523 -21.44 10.92 9.86
N LYS A 524 -22.43 11.19 9.01
CA LYS A 524 -22.88 10.27 7.96
C LYS A 524 -21.90 10.25 6.79
N ILE A 525 -21.53 9.05 6.33
CA ILE A 525 -20.61 8.93 5.19
C ILE A 525 -21.25 9.46 3.88
N SER A 526 -22.56 9.36 3.73
CA SER A 526 -23.29 9.86 2.54
C SER A 526 -23.08 11.35 2.31
N LYS A 527 -22.94 12.17 3.37
CA LYS A 527 -22.71 13.62 3.25
C LYS A 527 -21.50 14.00 2.40
N PHE A 528 -20.47 13.14 2.36
CA PHE A 528 -19.28 13.40 1.56
C PHE A 528 -19.51 13.14 0.06
N PHE A 529 -20.54 12.37 -0.27
CA PHE A 529 -20.89 12.00 -1.65
C PHE A 529 -21.98 12.88 -2.22
N GLU A 530 -22.94 13.31 -1.42
CA GLU A 530 -24.13 14.06 -1.86
C GLU A 530 -23.78 15.27 -2.72
N LYS A 531 -22.87 16.12 -2.27
CA LYS A 531 -22.43 17.30 -3.02
C LYS A 531 -21.64 16.97 -4.28
N LEU A 532 -20.94 15.83 -4.30
CA LEU A 532 -20.16 15.39 -5.46
C LEU A 532 -21.03 14.68 -6.51
N ALA A 533 -22.23 14.25 -6.14
CA ALA A 533 -23.19 13.59 -7.02
C ALA A 533 -23.98 14.57 -7.89
N ILE A 534 -23.95 15.87 -7.57
CA ILE A 534 -24.67 16.89 -8.33
C ILE A 534 -23.77 17.61 -9.34
N PRO A 535 -24.34 18.14 -10.43
CA PRO A 535 -23.63 18.96 -11.40
C PRO A 535 -22.87 20.13 -10.76
N GLY A 536 -21.59 20.29 -11.11
CA GLY A 536 -20.73 21.34 -10.55
C GLY A 536 -20.34 21.17 -9.07
N GLY A 537 -20.78 20.08 -8.42
CA GLY A 537 -20.53 19.83 -7.01
C GLY A 537 -19.05 19.79 -6.64
N ALA A 538 -18.21 19.17 -7.47
CA ALA A 538 -16.77 19.15 -7.27
C ALA A 538 -16.12 20.53 -7.34
N GLU A 539 -16.69 21.45 -8.10
CA GLU A 539 -16.16 22.80 -8.28
C GLU A 539 -16.35 23.68 -7.04
N SER A 540 -17.38 23.40 -6.24
CA SER A 540 -17.64 24.11 -4.98
C SER A 540 -16.59 23.86 -3.89
N PHE A 541 -15.65 22.93 -4.13
CA PHE A 541 -14.56 22.55 -3.21
C PHE A 541 -13.18 23.07 -3.61
N ARG A 542 -13.13 24.02 -4.53
CA ARG A 542 -11.89 24.72 -4.95
C ARG A 542 -11.53 25.87 -4.07
#